data_386471947cec95c20aef3b3f833e222b
#
_entry.id   386471947cec95c20aef3b3f833e222b
#
_cell.length_a   1.000
_cell.length_b   1.000
_cell.length_c   1.000
_cell.angle_alpha   90.00
_cell.angle_beta   90.00
_cell.angle_gamma   90.00
#
_symmetry.space_group_name_H-M   'P 1'
#
loop_
_entity.id
_entity.type
_entity.pdbx_description
1 polymer ?
#
loop_
_entity_poly.entity_id
_entity_poly.type
_entity_poly.pdbx_seq_one_letter_code
_entity_poly.pdbx_strand_id
1 'polypeptide(L)'
;MRLRNRFLLWYRKRQGRPMSPMKIIASAFAIIILLGTVLLTLPVASRTGERCPFLPALFTATSATCVTGLTPFDTYTQWSGFGQGVLLCLIELGGLGFMSVATLFVFLLRRRVGLKQRMVMAQALSLNDMEGVVRLQRTVLVGSFSIEGIGAAILTVYFWPRFGFSRALWLGVFHSVSAFCNAGFDVFGFLEPGASLITFQDDPVVLLTLGALVIVGGLGFLVWEELAERKPFRRMTVYTRLVLCATAALLLSGWAVTCLVEWNNPATLGSMGLGGKLLNGFFQSVTLRTAGFAAIDQGALTDGGKAASVLFMLVGGSSGSTAGGLKTVTFVVLLLFLWARLRGKSTVCAFRRTIPDKQVLDAMTIATAMVLLAFFGAVFICATSPVSFVNALFEAVSALATVGLTAGTTGSLSVPAQCLIILYMYFGRVGVLTISLGFLSGEQAMERFRYAQTNLLIG
;
A
#
# COMPACT_ATOMS: atom_id res chain seq x y z
N MET A 1 8.63 -52.39 20.08
CA MET A 1 8.12 -51.67 18.89
C MET A 1 6.99 -50.66 19.17
N ARG A 2 5.99 -50.96 20.02
CA ARG A 2 4.85 -50.06 20.35
C ARG A 2 5.23 -48.72 21.07
N LEU A 3 6.20 -48.72 21.96
CA LEU A 3 6.65 -47.54 22.70
C LEU A 3 7.39 -46.50 21.77
N ARG A 4 8.20 -47.00 20.83
CA ARG A 4 8.92 -46.17 19.84
C ARG A 4 7.94 -45.45 18.90
N ASN A 5 6.85 -46.12 18.49
CA ASN A 5 5.82 -45.51 17.68
C ASN A 5 4.98 -44.46 18.45
N ARG A 6 4.71 -44.69 19.75
CA ARG A 6 4.04 -43.69 20.60
C ARG A 6 4.91 -42.45 20.82
N PHE A 7 6.23 -42.63 21.00
CA PHE A 7 7.17 -41.54 21.17
C PHE A 7 7.33 -40.73 19.85
N LEU A 8 7.39 -41.41 18.70
CA LEU A 8 7.42 -40.76 17.39
C LEU A 8 6.12 -40.02 17.04
N LEU A 9 4.97 -40.58 17.45
CA LEU A 9 3.67 -39.89 17.30
C LEU A 9 3.54 -38.71 18.24
N TRP A 10 4.04 -38.82 19.48
CA TRP A 10 4.08 -37.71 20.44
C TRP A 10 5.07 -36.61 19.98
N TYR A 11 6.26 -36.99 19.46
CA TYR A 11 7.26 -36.08 18.91
C TYR A 11 6.74 -35.37 17.67
N ARG A 12 6.04 -36.07 16.75
CA ARG A 12 5.33 -35.48 15.61
C ARG A 12 4.19 -34.55 16.01
N LYS A 13 3.49 -34.87 17.10
CA LYS A 13 2.42 -34.00 17.63
C LYS A 13 2.97 -32.77 18.33
N ARG A 14 4.22 -32.79 18.80
CA ARG A 14 4.93 -31.67 19.44
C ARG A 14 5.74 -30.83 18.45
N GLN A 15 6.12 -31.39 17.29
CA GLN A 15 6.49 -30.57 16.14
C GLN A 15 5.19 -29.93 15.64
N GLY A 16 4.89 -28.73 16.15
CA GLY A 16 3.70 -27.97 15.79
C GLY A 16 3.52 -27.99 14.27
N ARG A 17 2.27 -28.12 13.82
CA ARG A 17 1.91 -28.05 12.39
C ARG A 17 2.69 -26.92 11.75
N PRO A 18 3.36 -27.12 10.61
CA PRO A 18 4.12 -26.05 9.97
C PRO A 18 3.17 -24.89 9.73
N MET A 19 3.53 -23.70 10.24
CA MET A 19 2.74 -22.49 10.00
C MET A 19 2.57 -22.30 8.50
N SER A 20 1.34 -21.98 8.08
CA SER A 20 1.09 -21.66 6.68
C SER A 20 1.91 -20.40 6.27
N PRO A 21 2.33 -20.27 5.01
CA PRO A 21 3.06 -19.09 4.53
C PRO A 21 2.33 -17.78 4.86
N MET A 22 1.00 -17.77 4.79
CA MET A 22 0.16 -16.62 5.14
C MET A 22 0.30 -16.21 6.61
N LYS A 23 0.32 -17.18 7.53
CA LYS A 23 0.54 -16.92 8.97
C LYS A 23 1.95 -16.38 9.23
N ILE A 24 2.95 -16.87 8.49
CA ILE A 24 4.33 -16.39 8.61
C ILE A 24 4.40 -14.91 8.19
N ILE A 25 3.78 -14.54 7.06
CA ILE A 25 3.74 -13.17 6.57
C ILE A 25 3.07 -12.25 7.59
N ALA A 26 1.85 -12.59 8.02
CA ALA A 26 1.11 -11.78 8.98
C ALA A 26 1.88 -11.61 10.30
N SER A 27 2.40 -12.72 10.88
CA SER A 27 3.17 -12.65 12.13
C SER A 27 4.46 -11.83 11.99
N ALA A 28 5.14 -11.90 10.85
CA ALA A 28 6.35 -11.11 10.60
C ALA A 28 6.04 -9.61 10.58
N PHE A 29 4.97 -9.18 9.89
CA PHE A 29 4.54 -7.78 9.92
C PHE A 29 4.19 -7.32 11.34
N ALA A 30 3.44 -8.13 12.11
CA ALA A 30 3.12 -7.80 13.50
C ALA A 30 4.37 -7.64 14.37
N ILE A 31 5.37 -8.52 14.23
CA ILE A 31 6.64 -8.45 14.96
C ILE A 31 7.42 -7.18 14.57
N ILE A 32 7.51 -6.85 13.27
CA ILE A 32 8.19 -5.64 12.79
C ILE A 32 7.51 -4.38 13.35
N ILE A 33 6.17 -4.33 13.34
CA ILE A 33 5.40 -3.22 13.92
C ILE A 33 5.71 -3.07 15.41
N LEU A 34 5.68 -4.16 16.19
CA LEU A 34 5.97 -4.11 17.63
C LEU A 34 7.40 -3.67 17.90
N LEU A 35 8.39 -4.17 17.15
CA LEU A 35 9.78 -3.73 17.27
C LEU A 35 9.93 -2.26 16.92
N GLY A 36 9.32 -1.80 15.83
CA GLY A 36 9.29 -0.39 15.45
C GLY A 36 8.64 0.49 16.53
N THR A 37 7.52 0.03 17.12
CA THR A 37 6.87 0.72 18.22
C THR A 37 7.80 0.90 19.41
N VAL A 38 8.48 -0.17 19.85
CA VAL A 38 9.45 -0.10 20.95
C VAL A 38 10.58 0.90 20.64
N LEU A 39 11.14 0.87 19.42
CA LEU A 39 12.19 1.82 19.02
C LEU A 39 11.69 3.27 19.01
N LEU A 40 10.45 3.51 18.54
CA LEU A 40 9.85 4.85 18.50
C LEU A 40 9.40 5.36 19.87
N THR A 41 9.18 4.50 20.87
CA THR A 41 8.91 4.94 22.26
C THR A 41 10.16 5.40 23.00
N LEU A 42 11.36 5.14 22.48
CA LEU A 42 12.60 5.56 23.13
C LEU A 42 12.76 7.09 23.11
N PRO A 43 13.27 7.71 24.18
CA PRO A 43 13.51 9.17 24.22
C PRO A 43 14.40 9.68 23.08
N VAL A 44 15.37 8.86 22.66
CA VAL A 44 16.30 9.18 21.54
C VAL A 44 15.55 9.31 20.21
N ALA A 45 14.42 8.62 20.02
CA ALA A 45 13.64 8.70 18.80
C ALA A 45 12.82 9.99 18.70
N SER A 46 12.47 10.61 19.83
CA SER A 46 11.75 11.87 19.87
C SER A 46 12.71 13.05 19.73
N ARG A 47 12.26 14.12 19.06
CA ARG A 47 13.02 15.38 18.96
C ARG A 47 13.04 16.16 20.27
N THR A 48 11.99 16.01 21.08
CA THR A 48 11.91 16.66 22.41
C THR A 48 12.75 15.95 23.47
N GLY A 49 13.25 14.72 23.19
CA GLY A 49 13.94 13.88 24.17
C GLY A 49 13.01 13.21 25.19
N GLU A 50 11.71 13.40 25.07
CA GLU A 50 10.70 12.76 25.91
C GLU A 50 10.21 11.45 25.29
N ARG A 51 9.72 10.54 26.14
CA ARG A 51 9.13 9.28 25.67
C ARG A 51 7.84 9.53 24.91
N CYS A 52 7.74 9.06 23.67
CA CYS A 52 6.48 9.08 22.97
C CYS A 52 5.50 8.08 23.62
N PRO A 53 4.22 8.44 23.83
CA PRO A 53 3.19 7.52 24.31
C PRO A 53 3.06 6.30 23.38
N PHE A 54 2.70 5.15 23.97
CA PHE A 54 2.67 3.86 23.25
C PHE A 54 1.72 3.86 22.04
N LEU A 55 0.50 4.40 22.18
CA LEU A 55 -0.50 4.36 21.09
C LEU A 55 -0.08 5.19 19.87
N PRO A 56 0.37 6.44 19.96
CA PRO A 56 0.91 7.19 18.82
C PRO A 56 2.15 6.54 18.18
N ALA A 57 3.05 5.95 19.00
CA ALA A 57 4.20 5.21 18.50
C ALA A 57 3.76 3.96 17.73
N LEU A 58 2.77 3.20 18.25
CA LEU A 58 2.19 2.03 17.58
C LEU A 58 1.49 2.43 16.27
N PHE A 59 0.74 3.54 16.29
CA PHE A 59 0.07 4.07 15.11
C PHE A 59 1.09 4.39 14.01
N THR A 60 2.13 5.17 14.35
CA THR A 60 3.17 5.58 13.40
C THR A 60 3.99 4.39 12.90
N ALA A 61 4.38 3.46 13.78
CA ALA A 61 5.10 2.24 13.40
C ALA A 61 4.25 1.35 12.47
N THR A 62 2.94 1.23 12.73
CA THR A 62 2.02 0.48 11.87
C THR A 62 1.90 1.17 10.52
N SER A 63 1.71 2.48 10.50
CA SER A 63 1.61 3.27 9.28
C SER A 63 2.88 3.15 8.42
N ALA A 64 4.06 3.27 9.01
CA ALA A 64 5.34 3.13 8.32
C ALA A 64 5.54 1.71 7.77
N THR A 65 5.29 0.67 8.60
CA THR A 65 5.47 -0.73 8.19
C THR A 65 4.42 -1.17 7.17
N CYS A 66 3.18 -0.70 7.29
CA CYS A 66 2.11 -0.98 6.33
C CYS A 66 2.16 -0.05 5.12
N VAL A 67 3.12 0.90 5.11
CA VAL A 67 3.34 1.83 4.01
C VAL A 67 2.04 2.60 3.72
N THR A 68 1.48 3.21 4.76
CA THR A 68 0.21 3.93 4.67
C THR A 68 0.42 5.44 4.57
N GLY A 69 1.15 6.05 5.53
CA GLY A 69 1.39 7.49 5.53
C GLY A 69 0.53 8.30 6.53
N LEU A 70 -0.50 7.70 7.12
CA LEU A 70 -1.27 8.35 8.18
C LEU A 70 -0.41 8.51 9.43
N THR A 71 -0.40 9.70 10.02
CA THR A 71 0.36 10.00 11.24
C THR A 71 -0.46 10.88 12.17
N PRO A 72 -0.41 10.67 13.50
CA PRO A 72 -1.06 11.55 14.46
C PRO A 72 -0.28 12.85 14.68
N PHE A 73 0.99 12.91 14.27
CA PHE A 73 1.90 14.04 14.43
C PHE A 73 2.69 14.26 13.13
N ASP A 74 3.18 15.48 12.93
CA ASP A 74 4.13 15.76 11.87
C ASP A 74 5.44 15.00 12.08
N THR A 75 5.94 14.37 11.02
CA THR A 75 7.10 13.45 11.10
C THR A 75 8.38 14.19 11.48
N TYR A 76 8.60 15.41 10.96
CA TYR A 76 9.82 16.15 11.24
C TYR A 76 9.84 16.72 12.65
N THR A 77 8.73 17.29 13.11
CA THR A 77 8.66 17.93 14.43
C THR A 77 8.67 16.92 15.58
N GLN A 78 8.08 15.74 15.37
CA GLN A 78 8.02 14.70 16.40
C GLN A 78 9.29 13.88 16.49
N TRP A 79 9.86 13.45 15.35
CA TRP A 79 10.92 12.44 15.34
C TRP A 79 12.31 13.06 15.13
N SER A 80 13.26 12.64 15.97
CA SER A 80 14.69 12.94 15.81
C SER A 80 15.26 12.31 14.54
N GLY A 81 16.52 12.60 14.19
CA GLY A 81 17.20 11.92 13.09
C GLY A 81 17.22 10.38 13.26
N PHE A 82 17.36 9.89 14.52
CA PHE A 82 17.26 8.46 14.81
C PHE A 82 15.84 7.95 14.56
N GLY A 83 14.79 8.65 15.04
CA GLY A 83 13.39 8.27 14.81
C GLY A 83 13.03 8.26 13.33
N GLN A 84 13.47 9.26 12.55
CA GLN A 84 13.30 9.30 11.09
C GLN A 84 14.02 8.13 10.40
N GLY A 85 15.22 7.76 10.87
CA GLY A 85 15.94 6.57 10.37
C GLY A 85 15.20 5.27 10.65
N VAL A 86 14.61 5.14 11.85
CA VAL A 86 13.75 3.98 12.17
C VAL A 86 12.54 3.93 11.24
N LEU A 87 11.87 5.07 11.01
CA LEU A 87 10.73 5.14 10.08
C LEU A 87 11.15 4.74 8.67
N LEU A 88 12.27 5.24 8.17
CA LEU A 88 12.79 4.89 6.84
C LEU A 88 13.03 3.38 6.71
N CYS A 89 13.63 2.75 7.73
CA CYS A 89 13.82 1.30 7.76
C CYS A 89 12.49 0.53 7.78
N LEU A 90 11.49 1.00 8.54
CA LEU A 90 10.15 0.38 8.59
C LEU A 90 9.42 0.50 7.24
N ILE A 91 9.53 1.65 6.57
CA ILE A 91 8.98 1.90 5.24
C ILE A 91 9.60 0.94 4.22
N GLU A 92 10.91 0.81 4.21
CA GLU A 92 11.63 -0.08 3.29
C GLU A 92 11.28 -1.55 3.51
N LEU A 93 11.27 -2.00 4.80
CA LEU A 93 10.84 -3.34 5.18
C LEU A 93 9.39 -3.64 4.78
N GLY A 94 8.53 -2.65 4.93
CA GLY A 94 7.12 -2.73 4.57
C GLY A 94 6.89 -2.71 3.06
N GLY A 95 7.53 -1.80 2.34
CA GLY A 95 7.38 -1.57 0.90
C GLY A 95 7.85 -2.76 0.07
N LEU A 96 9.11 -3.14 0.22
CA LEU A 96 9.68 -4.30 -0.47
C LEU A 96 9.16 -5.64 0.06
N GLY A 97 8.56 -5.63 1.25
CA GLY A 97 8.13 -6.82 1.97
C GLY A 97 9.28 -7.49 2.72
N PHE A 98 8.99 -7.99 3.93
CA PHE A 98 9.99 -8.60 4.81
C PHE A 98 10.78 -9.75 4.16
N MET A 99 10.18 -10.49 3.20
CA MET A 99 10.86 -11.57 2.49
C MET A 99 11.96 -11.07 1.57
N SER A 100 11.80 -9.89 0.98
CA SER A 100 12.84 -9.26 0.16
C SER A 100 14.07 -8.96 1.00
N VAL A 101 13.85 -8.36 2.18
CA VAL A 101 14.93 -8.02 3.10
C VAL A 101 15.56 -9.28 3.71
N ALA A 102 14.76 -10.27 4.11
CA ALA A 102 15.29 -11.55 4.57
C ALA A 102 16.15 -12.23 3.49
N THR A 103 15.75 -12.11 2.22
CA THR A 103 16.53 -12.63 1.09
C THR A 103 17.81 -11.86 0.87
N LEU A 104 17.79 -10.54 1.05
CA LEU A 104 18.99 -9.71 0.99
C LEU A 104 20.05 -10.21 1.99
N PHE A 105 19.65 -10.48 3.25
CA PHE A 105 20.55 -11.07 4.24
C PHE A 105 21.08 -12.45 3.84
N VAL A 106 20.22 -13.31 3.25
CA VAL A 106 20.64 -14.62 2.75
C VAL A 106 21.68 -14.47 1.63
N PHE A 107 21.50 -13.50 0.73
CA PHE A 107 22.46 -13.21 -0.34
C PHE A 107 23.79 -12.65 0.21
N LEU A 108 23.73 -11.69 1.14
CA LEU A 108 24.93 -11.13 1.79
C LEU A 108 25.75 -12.20 2.52
N LEU A 109 25.06 -13.14 3.19
CA LEU A 109 25.68 -14.27 3.88
C LEU A 109 26.06 -15.43 2.93
N ARG A 110 25.86 -15.29 1.63
CA ARG A 110 26.11 -16.33 0.61
C ARG A 110 25.47 -17.70 0.92
N ARG A 111 24.35 -17.72 1.64
CA ARG A 111 23.61 -18.94 1.97
C ARG A 111 22.63 -19.33 0.85
N ARG A 112 22.28 -20.65 0.76
CA ARG A 112 21.28 -21.14 -0.19
C ARG A 112 19.89 -20.95 0.37
N VAL A 113 18.96 -20.53 -0.50
CA VAL A 113 17.54 -20.37 -0.16
C VAL A 113 16.86 -21.74 -0.14
N GLY A 114 16.34 -22.17 1.00
CA GLY A 114 15.64 -23.45 1.16
C GLY A 114 14.23 -23.43 0.56
N LEU A 115 13.64 -24.64 0.37
CA LEU A 115 12.31 -24.80 -0.25
C LEU A 115 11.21 -24.02 0.49
N LYS A 116 11.19 -24.09 1.83
CA LYS A 116 10.21 -23.37 2.67
C LYS A 116 10.28 -21.84 2.47
N GLN A 117 11.51 -21.31 2.35
CA GLN A 117 11.71 -19.89 2.10
C GLN A 117 11.20 -19.50 0.70
N ARG A 118 11.43 -20.34 -0.33
CA ARG A 118 10.90 -20.09 -1.69
C ARG A 118 9.38 -20.08 -1.72
N MET A 119 8.70 -20.95 -0.97
CA MET A 119 7.24 -20.96 -0.85
C MET A 119 6.71 -19.64 -0.26
N VAL A 120 7.35 -19.15 0.82
CA VAL A 120 6.94 -17.88 1.46
C VAL A 120 7.22 -16.69 0.54
N MET A 121 8.34 -16.71 -0.20
CA MET A 121 8.66 -15.70 -1.22
C MET A 121 7.62 -15.68 -2.35
N ALA A 122 7.26 -16.82 -2.91
CA ALA A 122 6.25 -16.92 -3.95
C ALA A 122 4.90 -16.35 -3.46
N GLN A 123 4.50 -16.71 -2.25
CA GLN A 123 3.27 -16.17 -1.65
C GLN A 123 3.35 -14.66 -1.41
N ALA A 124 4.47 -14.14 -0.92
CA ALA A 124 4.67 -12.70 -0.68
C ALA A 124 4.62 -11.88 -1.98
N LEU A 125 5.09 -12.45 -3.09
CA LEU A 125 5.04 -11.86 -4.42
C LEU A 125 3.74 -12.17 -5.20
N SER A 126 2.80 -12.88 -4.56
CA SER A 126 1.54 -13.33 -5.18
C SER A 126 1.75 -14.20 -6.43
N LEU A 127 2.81 -15.03 -6.43
CA LEU A 127 3.15 -15.95 -7.50
C LEU A 127 2.52 -17.33 -7.27
N ASN A 128 2.10 -17.97 -8.36
CA ASN A 128 1.56 -19.33 -8.32
C ASN A 128 2.65 -20.41 -8.42
N ASP A 129 3.86 -20.05 -8.87
CA ASP A 129 4.98 -20.95 -9.08
C ASP A 129 6.21 -20.53 -8.26
N MET A 130 7.06 -21.48 -7.92
CA MET A 130 8.32 -21.26 -7.20
C MET A 130 9.54 -21.16 -8.12
N GLU A 131 9.34 -21.40 -9.41
CA GLU A 131 10.41 -21.33 -10.40
C GLU A 131 10.81 -19.87 -10.62
N GLY A 132 12.10 -19.57 -10.63
CA GLY A 132 12.61 -18.23 -10.84
C GLY A 132 12.42 -17.23 -9.68
N VAL A 133 11.69 -17.57 -8.60
CA VAL A 133 11.38 -16.64 -7.48
C VAL A 133 12.63 -15.98 -6.90
N VAL A 134 13.73 -16.71 -6.77
CA VAL A 134 15.00 -16.18 -6.22
C VAL A 134 15.63 -15.16 -7.20
N ARG A 135 15.55 -15.44 -8.51
CA ARG A 135 16.04 -14.51 -9.54
C ARG A 135 15.19 -13.24 -9.57
N LEU A 136 13.87 -13.39 -9.60
CA LEU A 136 12.93 -12.26 -9.52
C LEU A 136 13.19 -11.41 -8.27
N GLN A 137 13.37 -12.04 -7.11
CA GLN A 137 13.64 -11.35 -5.85
C GLN A 137 14.94 -10.51 -5.90
N ARG A 138 15.97 -11.04 -6.55
CA ARG A 138 17.23 -10.30 -6.77
C ARG A 138 16.99 -9.09 -7.69
N THR A 139 16.23 -9.28 -8.77
CA THR A 139 15.88 -8.21 -9.71
C THR A 139 15.07 -7.11 -8.99
N VAL A 140 14.12 -7.50 -8.15
CA VAL A 140 13.33 -6.57 -7.31
C VAL A 140 14.26 -5.73 -6.43
N LEU A 141 15.15 -6.36 -5.64
CA LEU A 141 16.05 -5.65 -4.75
C LEU A 141 16.96 -4.66 -5.50
N VAL A 142 17.66 -5.17 -6.53
CA VAL A 142 18.60 -4.31 -7.29
C VAL A 142 17.84 -3.20 -8.02
N GLY A 143 16.69 -3.49 -8.62
CA GLY A 143 15.85 -2.52 -9.31
C GLY A 143 15.33 -1.44 -8.38
N SER A 144 14.81 -1.81 -7.20
CA SER A 144 14.28 -0.89 -6.21
C SER A 144 15.35 0.09 -5.73
N PHE A 145 16.48 -0.41 -5.21
CA PHE A 145 17.57 0.45 -4.75
C PHE A 145 18.15 1.33 -5.86
N SER A 146 18.16 0.85 -7.12
CA SER A 146 18.62 1.66 -8.25
C SER A 146 17.67 2.81 -8.54
N ILE A 147 16.36 2.56 -8.56
CA ILE A 147 15.33 3.58 -8.84
C ILE A 147 15.28 4.59 -7.69
N GLU A 148 15.31 4.12 -6.44
CA GLU A 148 15.38 4.98 -5.26
C GLU A 148 16.65 5.82 -5.26
N GLY A 149 17.79 5.24 -5.60
CA GLY A 149 19.06 5.96 -5.73
C GLY A 149 19.02 7.07 -6.80
N ILE A 150 18.39 6.82 -7.95
CA ILE A 150 18.21 7.83 -9.00
C ILE A 150 17.28 8.94 -8.50
N GLY A 151 16.14 8.61 -7.89
CA GLY A 151 15.22 9.59 -7.32
C GLY A 151 15.88 10.43 -6.23
N ALA A 152 16.62 9.78 -5.33
CA ALA A 152 17.38 10.45 -4.28
C ALA A 152 18.44 11.41 -4.86
N ALA A 153 19.15 11.01 -5.91
CA ALA A 153 20.13 11.86 -6.57
C ALA A 153 19.48 13.11 -7.20
N ILE A 154 18.38 12.93 -7.93
CA ILE A 154 17.64 14.06 -8.56
C ILE A 154 17.19 15.04 -7.46
N LEU A 155 16.53 14.56 -6.42
CA LEU A 155 16.02 15.41 -5.34
C LEU A 155 17.17 16.06 -4.54
N THR A 156 18.27 15.34 -4.31
CA THR A 156 19.45 15.89 -3.61
C THR A 156 20.07 17.05 -4.41
N VAL A 157 20.28 16.88 -5.72
CA VAL A 157 20.83 17.93 -6.56
C VAL A 157 19.89 19.14 -6.59
N TYR A 158 18.58 18.91 -6.64
CA TYR A 158 17.58 19.97 -6.67
C TYR A 158 17.51 20.76 -5.35
N PHE A 159 17.58 20.08 -4.19
CA PHE A 159 17.53 20.70 -2.87
C PHE A 159 18.87 21.28 -2.39
N TRP A 160 19.98 20.84 -2.96
CA TRP A 160 21.32 21.29 -2.53
C TRP A 160 21.50 22.81 -2.47
N PRO A 161 21.13 23.58 -3.50
CA PRO A 161 21.29 25.05 -3.45
C PRO A 161 20.44 25.72 -2.38
N ARG A 162 19.31 25.10 -1.99
CA ARG A 162 18.33 25.68 -1.03
C ARG A 162 18.67 25.33 0.42
N PHE A 163 19.16 24.10 0.70
CA PHE A 163 19.26 23.57 2.08
C PHE A 163 20.66 23.09 2.47
N GLY A 164 21.63 23.17 1.57
CA GLY A 164 22.98 22.62 1.77
C GLY A 164 23.03 21.10 1.57
N PHE A 165 24.22 20.58 1.26
CA PHE A 165 24.41 19.19 0.83
C PHE A 165 23.87 18.14 1.81
N SER A 166 24.26 18.23 3.09
CA SER A 166 23.90 17.20 4.09
C SER A 166 22.39 17.08 4.29
N ARG A 167 21.68 18.22 4.39
CA ARG A 167 20.21 18.23 4.52
C ARG A 167 19.54 17.80 3.23
N ALA A 168 20.03 18.27 2.07
CA ALA A 168 19.49 17.89 0.77
C ALA A 168 19.61 16.38 0.52
N LEU A 169 20.74 15.77 0.89
CA LEU A 169 20.94 14.33 0.80
C LEU A 169 19.93 13.56 1.65
N TRP A 170 19.71 13.98 2.90
CA TRP A 170 18.73 13.34 3.76
C TRP A 170 17.31 13.46 3.20
N LEU A 171 16.92 14.68 2.76
CA LEU A 171 15.63 14.93 2.13
C LEU A 171 15.46 14.07 0.87
N GLY A 172 16.48 14.03 0.00
CA GLY A 172 16.46 13.25 -1.23
C GLY A 172 16.27 11.75 -0.97
N VAL A 173 17.06 11.18 -0.06
CA VAL A 173 16.97 9.76 0.29
C VAL A 173 15.62 9.44 0.94
N PHE A 174 15.20 10.21 1.95
CA PHE A 174 13.97 9.94 2.68
C PHE A 174 12.73 9.98 1.78
N HIS A 175 12.60 11.05 0.97
CA HIS A 175 11.44 11.20 0.10
C HIS A 175 11.47 10.23 -1.10
N SER A 176 12.66 9.88 -1.62
CA SER A 176 12.77 8.90 -2.68
C SER A 176 12.30 7.51 -2.23
N VAL A 177 12.75 7.03 -1.08
CA VAL A 177 12.33 5.77 -0.49
C VAL A 177 10.84 5.81 -0.14
N SER A 178 10.38 6.88 0.52
CA SER A 178 8.97 7.05 0.90
C SER A 178 8.05 7.05 -0.32
N ALA A 179 8.42 7.73 -1.41
CA ALA A 179 7.63 7.79 -2.64
C ALA A 179 7.63 6.46 -3.39
N PHE A 180 8.80 5.84 -3.56
CA PHE A 180 8.91 4.56 -4.25
C PHE A 180 8.18 3.44 -3.53
N CYS A 181 8.28 3.39 -2.21
CA CYS A 181 7.53 2.47 -1.37
C CYS A 181 6.04 2.83 -1.26
N ASN A 182 5.59 3.96 -1.78
CA ASN A 182 4.20 4.46 -1.64
C ASN A 182 3.83 4.69 -0.16
N ALA A 183 4.73 5.26 0.64
CA ALA A 183 4.55 5.39 2.08
C ALA A 183 3.94 6.72 2.54
N GLY A 184 4.12 7.80 1.75
CA GLY A 184 3.52 9.10 2.04
C GLY A 184 4.09 9.86 3.23
N PHE A 185 5.16 9.36 3.84
CA PHE A 185 5.87 10.08 4.89
C PHE A 185 6.76 11.15 4.29
N ASP A 186 6.72 12.34 4.85
CA ASP A 186 7.60 13.45 4.52
C ASP A 186 8.33 13.99 5.76
N VAL A 187 9.40 14.74 5.52
CA VAL A 187 10.17 15.40 6.56
C VAL A 187 10.37 16.89 6.24
N PHE A 188 9.39 17.50 5.55
CA PHE A 188 9.38 18.92 5.24
C PHE A 188 8.79 19.79 6.35
N GLY A 189 8.34 19.22 7.47
CA GLY A 189 7.77 19.95 8.59
C GLY A 189 8.66 21.03 9.21
N PHE A 190 9.92 21.15 8.77
CA PHE A 190 10.78 22.28 9.14
C PHE A 190 10.45 23.56 8.35
N LEU A 191 9.77 23.46 7.21
CA LEU A 191 9.25 24.60 6.46
C LEU A 191 7.89 25.00 7.03
N GLU A 192 6.97 24.05 7.07
CA GLU A 192 5.63 24.22 7.61
C GLU A 192 5.13 22.86 8.16
N PRO A 193 4.91 22.76 9.49
CA PRO A 193 4.47 21.52 10.10
C PRO A 193 3.12 21.02 9.54
N GLY A 194 3.08 19.77 9.08
CA GLY A 194 1.87 19.13 8.57
C GLY A 194 1.47 19.53 7.15
N ALA A 195 2.22 20.41 6.47
CA ALA A 195 1.88 20.86 5.12
C ALA A 195 2.19 19.85 4.02
N SER A 196 2.92 18.77 4.33
CA SER A 196 3.37 17.77 3.34
C SER A 196 4.07 18.42 2.13
N LEU A 197 3.57 18.24 0.91
CA LEU A 197 4.13 18.85 -0.31
C LEU A 197 3.43 20.15 -0.73
N ILE A 198 2.55 20.72 0.07
CA ILE A 198 1.83 21.98 -0.27
C ILE A 198 2.84 23.11 -0.51
N THR A 199 3.94 23.15 0.26
CA THR A 199 5.03 24.13 0.06
C THR A 199 5.77 23.96 -1.28
N PHE A 200 5.57 22.86 -2.00
CA PHE A 200 6.16 22.53 -3.30
C PHE A 200 5.13 22.40 -4.41
N GLN A 201 3.91 22.92 -4.22
CA GLN A 201 2.82 22.83 -5.21
C GLN A 201 3.17 23.44 -6.58
N ASP A 202 4.07 24.42 -6.60
CA ASP A 202 4.54 25.10 -7.82
C ASP A 202 5.86 24.52 -8.35
N ASP A 203 6.42 23.48 -7.71
CA ASP A 203 7.70 22.87 -8.06
C ASP A 203 7.51 21.59 -8.91
N PRO A 204 7.56 21.70 -10.26
CA PRO A 204 7.34 20.53 -11.11
C PRO A 204 8.41 19.44 -10.94
N VAL A 205 9.66 19.81 -10.58
CA VAL A 205 10.74 18.83 -10.39
C VAL A 205 10.43 17.92 -9.21
N VAL A 206 9.98 18.47 -8.08
CA VAL A 206 9.63 17.69 -6.89
C VAL A 206 8.42 16.81 -7.19
N LEU A 207 7.31 17.39 -7.68
CA LEU A 207 6.06 16.67 -7.88
C LEU A 207 6.19 15.58 -8.95
N LEU A 208 6.86 15.86 -10.07
CA LEU A 208 7.02 14.86 -11.14
C LEU A 208 8.01 13.75 -10.74
N THR A 209 9.09 14.07 -10.01
CA THR A 209 10.04 13.05 -9.54
C THR A 209 9.35 12.10 -8.55
N LEU A 210 8.67 12.65 -7.52
CA LEU A 210 7.94 11.83 -6.55
C LEU A 210 6.79 11.06 -7.22
N GLY A 211 6.03 11.72 -8.12
CA GLY A 211 4.97 11.08 -8.88
C GLY A 211 5.47 9.91 -9.74
N ALA A 212 6.61 10.06 -10.41
CA ALA A 212 7.23 8.99 -11.18
C ALA A 212 7.64 7.81 -10.30
N LEU A 213 8.26 8.07 -9.13
CA LEU A 213 8.64 7.04 -8.16
C LEU A 213 7.41 6.26 -7.67
N VAL A 214 6.33 6.96 -7.31
CA VAL A 214 5.05 6.38 -6.90
C VAL A 214 4.46 5.48 -7.99
N ILE A 215 4.40 5.96 -9.24
CA ILE A 215 3.87 5.19 -10.36
C ILE A 215 4.69 3.92 -10.56
N VAL A 216 6.02 4.04 -10.61
CA VAL A 216 6.93 2.91 -10.85
C VAL A 216 6.83 1.89 -9.71
N GLY A 217 6.83 2.32 -8.45
CA GLY A 217 6.62 1.45 -7.28
C GLY A 217 5.29 0.69 -7.33
N GLY A 218 4.22 1.38 -7.77
CA GLY A 218 2.87 0.84 -7.88
C GLY A 218 2.61 -0.10 -9.06
N LEU A 219 3.46 -0.12 -10.11
CA LEU A 219 3.29 -0.99 -11.28
C LEU A 219 3.42 -2.48 -10.97
N GLY A 220 4.26 -2.83 -10.00
CA GLY A 220 4.54 -4.22 -9.64
C GLY A 220 5.76 -4.84 -10.32
N PHE A 221 6.44 -5.69 -9.56
CA PHE A 221 7.75 -6.22 -9.92
C PHE A 221 7.73 -7.15 -11.15
N LEU A 222 6.62 -7.89 -11.36
CA LEU A 222 6.42 -8.72 -12.56
C LEU A 222 6.34 -7.88 -13.84
N VAL A 223 5.72 -6.71 -13.76
CA VAL A 223 5.63 -5.77 -14.88
C VAL A 223 7.00 -5.22 -15.21
N TRP A 224 7.84 -4.92 -14.21
CA TRP A 224 9.22 -4.46 -14.43
C TRP A 224 10.08 -5.50 -15.15
N GLU A 225 9.98 -6.77 -14.73
CA GLU A 225 10.72 -7.86 -15.38
C GLU A 225 10.37 -7.93 -16.87
N GLU A 226 9.08 -7.88 -17.19
CA GLU A 226 8.62 -7.96 -18.58
C GLU A 226 8.94 -6.72 -19.41
N LEU A 227 8.92 -5.52 -18.80
CA LEU A 227 9.36 -4.28 -19.44
C LEU A 227 10.87 -4.27 -19.70
N ALA A 228 11.68 -4.79 -18.75
CA ALA A 228 13.12 -4.89 -18.89
C ALA A 228 13.53 -5.84 -20.04
N GLU A 229 12.74 -6.86 -20.34
CA GLU A 229 12.92 -7.74 -21.51
C GLU A 229 12.58 -7.08 -22.85
N ARG A 230 12.13 -5.82 -22.85
CA ARG A 230 11.77 -5.02 -24.05
C ARG A 230 10.81 -5.74 -25.01
N LYS A 231 9.91 -6.56 -24.48
CA LYS A 231 8.88 -7.22 -25.29
C LYS A 231 7.91 -6.20 -25.88
N PRO A 232 7.50 -6.31 -27.15
CA PRO A 232 6.45 -5.46 -27.69
C PRO A 232 5.12 -5.73 -26.95
N PHE A 233 4.27 -4.73 -26.75
CA PHE A 233 3.02 -4.78 -25.99
C PHE A 233 2.15 -6.01 -26.32
N ARG A 234 2.09 -6.39 -27.61
CA ARG A 234 1.30 -7.54 -28.08
C ARG A 234 1.83 -8.89 -27.58
N ARG A 235 3.12 -8.99 -27.23
CA ARG A 235 3.76 -10.21 -26.73
C ARG A 235 3.86 -10.26 -25.21
N MET A 236 3.50 -9.18 -24.52
CA MET A 236 3.43 -9.15 -23.06
C MET A 236 2.30 -10.03 -22.55
N THR A 237 2.41 -10.50 -21.32
CA THR A 237 1.36 -11.27 -20.63
C THR A 237 0.06 -10.49 -20.53
N VAL A 238 -1.06 -11.17 -20.42
CA VAL A 238 -2.38 -10.52 -20.20
C VAL A 238 -2.35 -9.68 -18.93
N TYR A 239 -1.68 -10.19 -17.89
CA TYR A 239 -1.51 -9.47 -16.62
C TYR A 239 -0.85 -8.12 -16.83
N THR A 240 0.33 -8.07 -17.43
CA THR A 240 1.08 -6.83 -17.68
C THR A 240 0.30 -5.83 -18.53
N ARG A 241 -0.36 -6.32 -19.58
CA ARG A 241 -1.22 -5.47 -20.44
C ARG A 241 -2.38 -4.86 -19.67
N LEU A 242 -3.06 -5.65 -18.83
CA LEU A 242 -4.15 -5.16 -17.97
C LEU A 242 -3.65 -4.11 -16.99
N VAL A 243 -2.51 -4.37 -16.34
CA VAL A 243 -1.90 -3.42 -15.39
C VAL A 243 -1.56 -2.10 -16.07
N LEU A 244 -0.88 -2.12 -17.21
CA LEU A 244 -0.48 -0.90 -17.91
C LEU A 244 -1.68 -0.09 -18.39
N CYS A 245 -2.66 -0.74 -19.05
CA CYS A 245 -3.88 -0.08 -19.51
C CYS A 245 -4.70 0.50 -18.35
N ALA A 246 -4.89 -0.27 -17.29
CA ALA A 246 -5.67 0.18 -16.13
C ALA A 246 -4.97 1.30 -15.37
N THR A 247 -3.64 1.22 -15.21
CA THR A 247 -2.86 2.28 -14.57
C THR A 247 -2.99 3.59 -15.35
N ALA A 248 -2.81 3.55 -16.67
CA ALA A 248 -2.98 4.73 -17.51
C ALA A 248 -4.41 5.29 -17.46
N ALA A 249 -5.42 4.42 -17.54
CA ALA A 249 -6.82 4.83 -17.46
C ALA A 249 -7.18 5.47 -16.12
N LEU A 250 -6.73 4.88 -14.99
CA LEU A 250 -6.97 5.42 -13.66
C LEU A 250 -6.26 6.76 -13.44
N LEU A 251 -5.01 6.89 -13.90
CA LEU A 251 -4.27 8.16 -13.81
C LEU A 251 -4.94 9.27 -14.62
N LEU A 252 -5.33 8.99 -15.86
CA LEU A 252 -5.96 9.97 -16.72
C LEU A 252 -7.38 10.33 -16.23
N SER A 253 -8.18 9.35 -15.82
CA SER A 253 -9.52 9.61 -15.29
C SER A 253 -9.47 10.33 -13.94
N GLY A 254 -8.56 9.95 -13.02
CA GLY A 254 -8.38 10.65 -11.76
C GLY A 254 -7.92 12.09 -11.95
N TRP A 255 -6.99 12.33 -12.88
CA TRP A 255 -6.57 13.67 -13.27
C TRP A 255 -7.73 14.51 -13.81
N ALA A 256 -8.47 13.97 -14.77
CA ALA A 256 -9.62 14.66 -15.35
C ALA A 256 -10.69 14.97 -14.29
N VAL A 257 -11.04 14.00 -13.42
CA VAL A 257 -12.06 14.19 -12.39
C VAL A 257 -11.61 15.23 -11.36
N THR A 258 -10.35 15.17 -10.89
CA THR A 258 -9.81 16.17 -9.96
C THR A 258 -9.87 17.57 -10.58
N CYS A 259 -9.43 17.73 -11.83
CA CYS A 259 -9.50 19.01 -12.51
C CYS A 259 -10.94 19.49 -12.70
N LEU A 260 -11.89 18.61 -13.05
CA LEU A 260 -13.29 18.99 -13.23
C LEU A 260 -13.96 19.43 -11.93
N VAL A 261 -13.72 18.74 -10.84
CA VAL A 261 -14.41 18.97 -9.56
C VAL A 261 -13.77 20.14 -8.79
N GLU A 262 -12.44 20.24 -8.78
CA GLU A 262 -11.71 21.22 -7.97
C GLU A 262 -11.27 22.48 -8.74
N TRP A 263 -11.57 22.59 -10.02
CA TRP A 263 -11.09 23.68 -10.91
C TRP A 263 -11.32 25.08 -10.37
N ASN A 264 -12.50 25.30 -9.79
CA ASN A 264 -12.93 26.58 -9.27
C ASN A 264 -12.87 26.70 -7.75
N ASN A 265 -12.39 25.65 -7.04
CA ASN A 265 -12.26 25.69 -5.59
C ASN A 265 -11.05 26.55 -5.18
N PRO A 266 -11.26 27.76 -4.61
CA PRO A 266 -10.17 28.70 -4.30
C PRO A 266 -9.20 28.16 -3.24
N ALA A 267 -9.64 27.21 -2.42
CA ALA A 267 -8.83 26.60 -1.36
C ALA A 267 -7.91 25.48 -1.88
N THR A 268 -8.10 25.03 -3.13
CA THR A 268 -7.29 23.98 -3.75
C THR A 268 -6.72 24.45 -5.09
N LEU A 269 -7.34 24.06 -6.21
CA LEU A 269 -6.83 24.39 -7.55
C LEU A 269 -7.20 25.79 -8.01
N GLY A 270 -8.29 26.39 -7.50
CA GLY A 270 -8.87 27.61 -8.05
C GLY A 270 -7.94 28.81 -8.05
N SER A 271 -7.10 28.95 -7.03
CA SER A 271 -6.12 30.05 -6.89
C SER A 271 -4.87 29.89 -7.75
N MET A 272 -4.63 28.70 -8.33
CA MET A 272 -3.42 28.39 -9.09
C MET A 272 -3.54 28.82 -10.56
N GLY A 273 -2.41 29.13 -11.19
CA GLY A 273 -2.32 29.29 -12.63
C GLY A 273 -2.57 27.98 -13.40
N LEU A 274 -2.83 28.04 -14.70
CA LEU A 274 -3.17 26.88 -15.52
C LEU A 274 -2.15 25.73 -15.36
N GLY A 275 -0.85 26.04 -15.39
CA GLY A 275 0.21 25.03 -15.21
C GLY A 275 0.15 24.37 -13.84
N GLY A 276 -0.07 25.16 -12.77
CA GLY A 276 -0.23 24.65 -11.41
C GLY A 276 -1.46 23.76 -11.26
N LYS A 277 -2.61 24.16 -11.81
CA LYS A 277 -3.84 23.35 -11.82
C LYS A 277 -3.63 21.98 -12.47
N LEU A 278 -3.00 21.96 -13.64
CA LEU A 278 -2.74 20.72 -14.36
C LEU A 278 -1.73 19.83 -13.62
N LEU A 279 -0.66 20.42 -13.10
CA LEU A 279 0.39 19.69 -12.35
C LEU A 279 -0.16 19.10 -11.06
N ASN A 280 -0.83 19.89 -10.23
CA ASN A 280 -1.39 19.43 -8.96
C ASN A 280 -2.56 18.47 -9.17
N GLY A 281 -3.42 18.69 -10.15
CA GLY A 281 -4.47 17.75 -10.54
C GLY A 281 -3.90 16.39 -10.95
N PHE A 282 -2.81 16.37 -11.75
CA PHE A 282 -2.10 15.14 -12.11
C PHE A 282 -1.50 14.47 -10.87
N PHE A 283 -0.77 15.24 -10.05
CA PHE A 283 -0.18 14.70 -8.83
C PHE A 283 -1.23 14.15 -7.86
N GLN A 284 -2.39 14.81 -7.73
CA GLN A 284 -3.52 14.30 -6.93
C GLN A 284 -3.97 12.94 -7.44
N SER A 285 -4.10 12.76 -8.76
CA SER A 285 -4.44 11.45 -9.33
C SER A 285 -3.39 10.38 -9.03
N VAL A 286 -2.11 10.74 -9.01
CA VAL A 286 -1.02 9.83 -8.66
C VAL A 286 -1.08 9.45 -7.18
N THR A 287 -1.23 10.43 -6.30
CA THR A 287 -1.18 10.20 -4.85
C THR A 287 -2.39 9.40 -4.33
N LEU A 288 -3.56 9.55 -4.96
CA LEU A 288 -4.74 8.73 -4.65
C LEU A 288 -4.50 7.22 -4.84
N ARG A 289 -3.49 6.84 -5.62
CA ARG A 289 -3.11 5.44 -5.81
C ARG A 289 -2.12 4.94 -4.75
N THR A 290 -2.47 5.17 -3.50
CA THR A 290 -1.77 4.70 -2.30
C THR A 290 -0.38 5.31 -2.11
N ALA A 291 -0.20 6.62 -2.38
CA ALA A 291 1.08 7.28 -2.18
C ALA A 291 1.14 8.15 -0.92
N GLY A 292 0.05 8.82 -0.55
CA GLY A 292 -0.10 9.54 0.72
C GLY A 292 0.47 10.95 0.77
N PHE A 293 1.17 11.42 -0.25
CA PHE A 293 1.67 12.80 -0.29
C PHE A 293 0.57 13.79 -0.70
N ALA A 294 0.43 14.89 0.02
CA ALA A 294 -0.54 15.94 -0.24
C ALA A 294 0.14 17.18 -0.84
N ALA A 295 -0.09 17.47 -2.12
CA ALA A 295 0.35 18.72 -2.76
C ALA A 295 -0.75 19.81 -2.72
N ILE A 296 -1.99 19.41 -2.41
CA ILE A 296 -3.12 20.30 -2.11
C ILE A 296 -3.77 19.88 -0.80
N ASP A 297 -4.39 20.80 -0.10
CA ASP A 297 -5.05 20.52 1.18
C ASP A 297 -6.25 19.57 0.98
N GLN A 298 -6.14 18.35 1.47
CA GLN A 298 -7.19 17.33 1.35
C GLN A 298 -8.42 17.65 2.22
N GLY A 299 -8.23 18.40 3.30
CA GLY A 299 -9.31 18.88 4.15
C GLY A 299 -10.17 19.94 3.45
N ALA A 300 -9.56 20.73 2.58
CA ALA A 300 -10.20 21.81 1.81
C ALA A 300 -10.82 21.34 0.49
N LEU A 301 -10.72 20.07 0.12
CA LEU A 301 -11.44 19.52 -1.02
C LEU A 301 -12.95 19.66 -0.84
N THR A 302 -13.65 19.87 -1.95
CA THR A 302 -15.12 19.83 -1.96
C THR A 302 -15.61 18.43 -1.56
N ASP A 303 -16.85 18.30 -1.08
CA ASP A 303 -17.43 16.99 -0.76
C ASP A 303 -17.45 16.07 -1.99
N GLY A 304 -17.69 16.63 -3.18
CA GLY A 304 -17.56 15.92 -4.45
C GLY A 304 -16.14 15.45 -4.72
N GLY A 305 -15.13 16.30 -4.44
CA GLY A 305 -13.71 15.97 -4.55
C GLY A 305 -13.29 14.86 -3.56
N LYS A 306 -13.75 14.94 -2.31
CA LYS A 306 -13.52 13.89 -1.30
C LYS A 306 -14.17 12.57 -1.70
N ALA A 307 -15.43 12.59 -2.15
CA ALA A 307 -16.15 11.40 -2.59
C ALA A 307 -15.47 10.75 -3.81
N ALA A 308 -15.06 11.54 -4.80
CA ALA A 308 -14.29 11.06 -5.93
C ALA A 308 -12.94 10.47 -5.49
N SER A 309 -12.22 11.15 -4.59
CA SER A 309 -10.96 10.66 -4.02
C SER A 309 -11.13 9.30 -3.33
N VAL A 310 -12.21 9.10 -2.55
CA VAL A 310 -12.53 7.82 -1.89
C VAL A 310 -12.65 6.68 -2.92
N LEU A 311 -13.29 6.91 -4.07
CA LEU A 311 -13.42 5.90 -5.12
C LEU A 311 -12.06 5.53 -5.74
N PHE A 312 -11.20 6.51 -6.01
CA PHE A 312 -9.87 6.26 -6.56
C PHE A 312 -8.94 5.62 -5.52
N MET A 313 -9.01 6.02 -4.24
CA MET A 313 -8.24 5.44 -3.15
C MET A 313 -8.51 3.95 -2.93
N LEU A 314 -9.76 3.49 -3.15
CA LEU A 314 -10.08 2.07 -3.07
C LEU A 314 -9.28 1.23 -4.06
N VAL A 315 -8.89 1.80 -5.22
CA VAL A 315 -8.14 1.12 -6.27
C VAL A 315 -6.65 1.44 -6.16
N GLY A 316 -5.92 0.60 -5.47
CA GLY A 316 -4.47 0.76 -5.27
C GLY A 316 -3.62 0.31 -6.47
N GLY A 317 -2.39 -0.11 -6.18
CA GLY A 317 -1.47 -0.60 -7.20
C GLY A 317 -1.69 -2.06 -7.61
N SER A 318 -0.75 -2.58 -8.38
CA SER A 318 -0.81 -3.95 -8.90
C SER A 318 -0.40 -5.00 -7.87
N SER A 319 -0.75 -6.25 -8.09
CA SER A 319 -0.23 -7.36 -7.28
C SER A 319 1.29 -7.46 -7.40
N GLY A 320 1.98 -7.71 -6.29
CA GLY A 320 3.44 -7.71 -6.27
C GLY A 320 4.06 -6.32 -6.47
N SER A 321 3.40 -5.25 -5.98
CA SER A 321 3.91 -3.88 -5.91
C SER A 321 4.06 -3.42 -4.46
N THR A 322 4.62 -2.24 -4.28
CA THR A 322 4.73 -1.58 -2.98
C THR A 322 3.37 -1.08 -2.46
N ALA A 323 2.42 -0.81 -3.34
CA ALA A 323 1.10 -0.27 -3.05
C ALA A 323 0.15 -1.29 -2.37
N GLY A 324 -0.76 -0.81 -1.52
CA GLY A 324 -1.81 -1.60 -0.87
C GLY A 324 -3.16 -1.57 -1.60
N GLY A 325 -4.26 -1.61 -0.86
CA GLY A 325 -5.63 -1.49 -1.37
C GLY A 325 -6.11 -2.63 -2.27
N LEU A 326 -7.26 -2.40 -2.92
CA LEU A 326 -7.78 -3.30 -3.95
C LEU A 326 -6.83 -3.28 -5.15
N LYS A 327 -6.31 -4.45 -5.53
CA LYS A 327 -5.33 -4.50 -6.62
C LYS A 327 -5.94 -4.09 -7.96
N THR A 328 -5.17 -3.36 -8.76
CA THR A 328 -5.61 -2.84 -10.07
C THR A 328 -6.27 -3.93 -10.93
N VAL A 329 -5.66 -5.15 -10.98
CA VAL A 329 -6.22 -6.26 -11.77
C VAL A 329 -7.54 -6.76 -11.19
N THR A 330 -7.69 -6.81 -9.86
CA THR A 330 -8.95 -7.17 -9.20
C THR A 330 -10.07 -6.22 -9.61
N PHE A 331 -9.82 -4.91 -9.60
CA PHE A 331 -10.77 -3.90 -10.05
C PHE A 331 -11.15 -4.07 -11.53
N VAL A 332 -10.16 -4.28 -12.40
CA VAL A 332 -10.40 -4.51 -13.84
C VAL A 332 -11.23 -5.78 -14.07
N VAL A 333 -10.98 -6.86 -13.35
CA VAL A 333 -11.76 -8.09 -13.44
C VAL A 333 -13.21 -7.86 -13.09
N LEU A 334 -13.49 -7.03 -12.06
CA LEU A 334 -14.88 -6.65 -11.69
C LEU A 334 -15.55 -5.83 -12.79
N LEU A 335 -14.87 -4.86 -13.39
CA LEU A 335 -15.42 -4.08 -14.50
C LEU A 335 -15.71 -4.96 -15.72
N LEU A 336 -14.78 -5.88 -16.06
CA LEU A 336 -14.98 -6.82 -17.16
C LEU A 336 -16.11 -7.80 -16.88
N PHE A 337 -16.29 -8.25 -15.64
CA PHE A 337 -17.40 -9.08 -15.21
C PHE A 337 -18.73 -8.34 -15.37
N LEU A 338 -18.84 -7.11 -14.84
CA LEU A 338 -20.03 -6.28 -15.00
C LEU A 338 -20.37 -6.07 -16.47
N TRP A 339 -19.36 -5.71 -17.28
CA TRP A 339 -19.53 -5.51 -18.72
C TRP A 339 -19.98 -6.79 -19.45
N ALA A 340 -19.42 -7.96 -19.10
CA ALA A 340 -19.82 -9.24 -19.68
C ALA A 340 -21.29 -9.57 -19.35
N ARG A 341 -21.70 -9.37 -18.07
CA ARG A 341 -23.07 -9.62 -17.62
C ARG A 341 -24.10 -8.68 -18.28
N LEU A 342 -23.78 -7.39 -18.38
CA LEU A 342 -24.64 -6.43 -19.08
C LEU A 342 -24.81 -6.77 -20.57
N ARG A 343 -23.87 -7.49 -21.17
CA ARG A 343 -23.96 -7.99 -22.54
C ARG A 343 -24.52 -9.41 -22.66
N GLY A 344 -25.03 -9.99 -21.61
CA GLY A 344 -25.59 -11.35 -21.59
C GLY A 344 -24.56 -12.47 -21.77
N LYS A 345 -23.25 -12.18 -21.60
CA LYS A 345 -22.19 -13.19 -21.71
C LYS A 345 -22.01 -13.94 -20.40
N SER A 346 -21.82 -15.26 -20.49
CA SER A 346 -21.55 -16.12 -19.34
C SER A 346 -20.07 -16.08 -18.90
N THR A 347 -19.14 -15.78 -19.79
CA THR A 347 -17.70 -15.84 -19.56
C THR A 347 -17.07 -14.44 -19.59
N VAL A 348 -16.11 -14.22 -18.69
CA VAL A 348 -15.32 -12.99 -18.63
C VAL A 348 -14.04 -13.17 -19.44
N CYS A 349 -13.79 -12.28 -20.38
CA CYS A 349 -12.63 -12.35 -21.27
C CYS A 349 -11.82 -11.06 -21.27
N ALA A 350 -10.49 -11.16 -21.31
CA ALA A 350 -9.55 -10.06 -21.53
C ALA A 350 -8.52 -10.44 -22.60
N PHE A 351 -8.28 -9.56 -23.57
CA PHE A 351 -7.30 -9.79 -24.65
C PHE A 351 -7.38 -11.19 -25.31
N ARG A 352 -8.61 -11.66 -25.59
CA ARG A 352 -8.92 -12.97 -26.18
C ARG A 352 -8.53 -14.19 -25.30
N ARG A 353 -8.44 -13.99 -23.98
CA ARG A 353 -8.25 -15.05 -22.98
C ARG A 353 -9.38 -15.01 -21.98
N THR A 354 -9.90 -16.16 -21.59
CA THR A 354 -10.94 -16.32 -20.58
C THR A 354 -10.33 -16.25 -19.18
N ILE A 355 -10.95 -15.47 -18.29
CA ILE A 355 -10.59 -15.40 -16.88
C ILE A 355 -11.37 -16.49 -16.13
N PRO A 356 -10.70 -17.36 -15.33
CA PRO A 356 -11.37 -18.41 -14.56
C PRO A 356 -12.40 -17.84 -13.57
N ASP A 357 -13.57 -18.49 -13.45
CA ASP A 357 -14.66 -18.06 -12.56
C ASP A 357 -14.22 -17.94 -11.11
N LYS A 358 -13.29 -18.80 -10.65
CA LYS A 358 -12.72 -18.69 -9.30
C LYS A 358 -12.07 -17.33 -9.07
N GLN A 359 -11.31 -16.79 -10.03
CA GLN A 359 -10.65 -15.49 -9.91
C GLN A 359 -11.69 -14.35 -9.89
N VAL A 360 -12.79 -14.49 -10.61
CA VAL A 360 -13.90 -13.53 -10.59
C VAL A 360 -14.58 -13.53 -9.22
N LEU A 361 -14.87 -14.70 -8.65
CA LEU A 361 -15.46 -14.84 -7.31
C LEU A 361 -14.52 -14.29 -6.22
N ASP A 362 -13.22 -14.59 -6.30
CA ASP A 362 -12.23 -14.04 -5.37
C ASP A 362 -12.19 -12.50 -5.46
N ALA A 363 -12.24 -11.94 -6.67
CA ALA A 363 -12.28 -10.49 -6.88
C ALA A 363 -13.55 -9.86 -6.28
N MET A 364 -14.72 -10.46 -6.47
CA MET A 364 -15.99 -10.01 -5.88
C MET A 364 -15.94 -10.06 -4.36
N THR A 365 -15.41 -11.14 -3.79
CA THR A 365 -15.30 -11.32 -2.34
C THR A 365 -14.43 -10.22 -1.72
N ILE A 366 -13.24 -9.96 -2.31
CA ILE A 366 -12.34 -8.91 -1.81
C ILE A 366 -13.02 -7.54 -1.88
N ALA A 367 -13.61 -7.19 -3.01
CA ALA A 367 -14.23 -5.88 -3.20
C ALA A 367 -15.39 -5.66 -2.25
N THR A 368 -16.30 -6.65 -2.12
CA THR A 368 -17.42 -6.58 -1.19
C THR A 368 -16.94 -6.41 0.26
N ALA A 369 -15.93 -7.20 0.68
CA ALA A 369 -15.37 -7.08 2.01
C ALA A 369 -14.75 -5.69 2.26
N MET A 370 -14.01 -5.13 1.29
CA MET A 370 -13.43 -3.79 1.42
C MET A 370 -14.50 -2.70 1.52
N VAL A 371 -15.55 -2.76 0.72
CA VAL A 371 -16.65 -1.77 0.78
C VAL A 371 -17.38 -1.85 2.12
N LEU A 372 -17.69 -3.06 2.61
CA LEU A 372 -18.34 -3.24 3.91
C LEU A 372 -17.47 -2.76 5.07
N LEU A 373 -16.16 -3.06 5.05
CA LEU A 373 -15.21 -2.58 6.07
C LEU A 373 -15.08 -1.06 6.02
N ALA A 374 -14.99 -0.46 4.83
CA ALA A 374 -14.90 0.99 4.67
C ALA A 374 -16.13 1.71 5.27
N PHE A 375 -17.33 1.20 4.95
CA PHE A 375 -18.58 1.75 5.48
C PHE A 375 -18.69 1.57 7.01
N PHE A 376 -18.40 0.35 7.50
CA PHE A 376 -18.35 0.08 8.95
C PHE A 376 -17.37 1.01 9.66
N GLY A 377 -16.17 1.20 9.09
CA GLY A 377 -15.15 2.10 9.64
C GLY A 377 -15.64 3.54 9.71
N ALA A 378 -16.28 4.05 8.66
CA ALA A 378 -16.82 5.39 8.63
C ALA A 378 -17.88 5.59 9.73
N VAL A 379 -18.84 4.66 9.87
CA VAL A 379 -19.88 4.69 10.91
C VAL A 379 -19.23 4.65 12.30
N PHE A 380 -18.26 3.77 12.52
CA PHE A 380 -17.58 3.64 13.81
C PHE A 380 -16.81 4.92 14.18
N ILE A 381 -16.08 5.53 13.23
CA ILE A 381 -15.36 6.79 13.43
C ILE A 381 -16.35 7.92 13.77
N CYS A 382 -17.46 8.04 13.05
CA CYS A 382 -18.50 9.04 13.36
C CYS A 382 -19.14 8.82 14.73
N ALA A 383 -19.32 7.57 15.17
CA ALA A 383 -19.89 7.26 16.47
C ALA A 383 -18.93 7.56 17.64
N THR A 384 -17.63 7.55 17.40
CA THR A 384 -16.59 7.67 18.45
C THR A 384 -15.82 8.98 18.43
N SER A 385 -15.90 9.74 17.33
CA SER A 385 -15.14 10.99 17.12
C SER A 385 -16.04 12.06 16.50
N PRO A 386 -15.87 13.35 16.79
CA PRO A 386 -16.66 14.43 16.23
C PRO A 386 -16.23 14.76 14.79
N VAL A 387 -16.39 13.83 13.87
CA VAL A 387 -15.97 13.92 12.47
C VAL A 387 -17.18 13.71 11.55
N SER A 388 -17.28 14.49 10.48
CA SER A 388 -18.34 14.31 9.47
C SER A 388 -18.20 12.96 8.77
N PHE A 389 -19.33 12.40 8.28
CA PHE A 389 -19.32 11.10 7.62
C PHE A 389 -18.39 11.03 6.39
N VAL A 390 -18.33 12.12 5.59
CA VAL A 390 -17.46 12.19 4.42
C VAL A 390 -15.98 12.11 4.81
N ASN A 391 -15.58 12.86 5.84
CA ASN A 391 -14.21 12.81 6.35
C ASN A 391 -13.89 11.47 7.03
N ALA A 392 -14.85 10.90 7.78
CA ALA A 392 -14.69 9.58 8.40
C ALA A 392 -14.54 8.46 7.35
N LEU A 393 -15.31 8.53 6.26
CA LEU A 393 -15.19 7.60 5.15
C LEU A 393 -13.84 7.76 4.43
N PHE A 394 -13.40 9.00 4.24
CA PHE A 394 -12.09 9.31 3.65
C PHE A 394 -10.96 8.69 4.49
N GLU A 395 -10.95 8.89 5.82
CA GLU A 395 -9.96 8.31 6.73
C GLU A 395 -10.01 6.77 6.75
N ALA A 396 -11.22 6.19 6.85
CA ALA A 396 -11.40 4.75 6.88
C ALA A 396 -10.87 4.09 5.60
N VAL A 397 -11.18 4.66 4.44
CA VAL A 397 -10.73 4.16 3.13
C VAL A 397 -9.23 4.38 2.97
N SER A 398 -8.72 5.55 3.37
CA SER A 398 -7.29 5.85 3.35
C SER A 398 -6.48 4.84 4.16
N ALA A 399 -6.95 4.48 5.35
CA ALA A 399 -6.33 3.47 6.19
C ALA A 399 -6.43 2.06 5.59
N LEU A 400 -7.65 1.65 5.18
CA LEU A 400 -7.93 0.30 4.68
C LEU A 400 -7.25 0.03 3.34
N ALA A 401 -7.17 1.04 2.47
CA ALA A 401 -6.46 0.94 1.20
C ALA A 401 -4.98 1.31 1.32
N THR A 402 -4.49 1.67 2.52
CA THR A 402 -3.11 2.12 2.81
C THR A 402 -2.68 3.27 1.89
N VAL A 403 -3.48 4.33 1.82
CA VAL A 403 -3.25 5.50 0.95
C VAL A 403 -2.42 6.56 1.65
N GLY A 404 -2.78 6.90 2.90
CA GLY A 404 -2.05 7.87 3.71
C GLY A 404 -2.54 9.33 3.64
N LEU A 405 -3.45 9.64 2.74
CA LEU A 405 -4.07 10.96 2.72
C LEU A 405 -5.05 11.11 3.89
N THR A 406 -5.07 12.27 4.49
CA THR A 406 -5.99 12.63 5.58
C THR A 406 -6.77 13.90 5.24
N ALA A 407 -8.05 13.93 5.60
CA ALA A 407 -8.85 15.15 5.56
C ALA A 407 -8.54 16.09 6.76
N GLY A 408 -7.39 15.96 7.41
CA GLY A 408 -6.98 16.73 8.59
C GLY A 408 -7.55 16.19 9.90
N THR A 409 -8.18 15.03 9.91
CA THR A 409 -8.88 14.49 11.07
C THR A 409 -8.10 13.44 11.86
N THR A 410 -7.02 12.88 11.31
CA THR A 410 -6.24 11.79 11.94
C THR A 410 -5.77 12.14 13.36
N GLY A 411 -5.26 13.36 13.59
CA GLY A 411 -4.77 13.80 14.90
C GLY A 411 -5.88 14.02 15.95
N SER A 412 -7.13 14.21 15.52
CA SER A 412 -8.30 14.46 16.39
C SER A 412 -9.15 13.20 16.65
N LEU A 413 -8.75 12.05 16.12
CA LEU A 413 -9.47 10.80 16.30
C LEU A 413 -9.41 10.31 17.75
N SER A 414 -10.52 9.80 18.26
CA SER A 414 -10.60 9.15 19.57
C SER A 414 -9.72 7.89 19.63
N VAL A 415 -9.33 7.46 20.82
CA VAL A 415 -8.52 6.26 21.03
C VAL A 415 -9.15 5.02 20.35
N PRO A 416 -10.46 4.72 20.47
CA PRO A 416 -11.08 3.61 19.75
C PRO A 416 -10.96 3.72 18.22
N ALA A 417 -11.13 4.94 17.67
CA ALA A 417 -10.99 5.19 16.24
C ALA A 417 -9.55 4.98 15.77
N GLN A 418 -8.54 5.45 16.54
CA GLN A 418 -7.13 5.18 16.26
C GLN A 418 -6.81 3.68 16.24
N CYS A 419 -7.34 2.91 17.19
CA CYS A 419 -7.18 1.45 17.20
C CYS A 419 -7.78 0.79 15.96
N LEU A 420 -8.97 1.23 15.52
CA LEU A 420 -9.57 0.73 14.29
C LEU A 420 -8.72 1.05 13.06
N ILE A 421 -8.21 2.27 12.94
CA ILE A 421 -7.32 2.70 11.86
C ILE A 421 -6.04 1.85 11.83
N ILE A 422 -5.42 1.57 12.99
CA ILE A 422 -4.27 0.67 13.09
C ILE A 422 -4.60 -0.71 12.51
N LEU A 423 -5.75 -1.29 12.87
CA LEU A 423 -6.19 -2.57 12.33
C LEU A 423 -6.45 -2.50 10.82
N TYR A 424 -7.03 -1.41 10.32
CA TYR A 424 -7.29 -1.22 8.89
C TYR A 424 -6.00 -1.12 8.08
N MET A 425 -5.01 -0.35 8.55
CA MET A 425 -3.70 -0.28 7.90
C MET A 425 -3.04 -1.66 7.82
N TYR A 426 -3.09 -2.43 8.89
CA TYR A 426 -2.56 -3.79 8.92
C TYR A 426 -3.30 -4.73 7.95
N PHE A 427 -4.64 -4.69 7.93
CA PHE A 427 -5.46 -5.52 7.02
C PHE A 427 -5.26 -5.13 5.56
N GLY A 428 -5.14 -3.84 5.27
CA GLY A 428 -4.87 -3.32 3.94
C GLY A 428 -3.54 -3.81 3.37
N ARG A 429 -2.49 -3.88 4.22
CA ARG A 429 -1.15 -4.31 3.81
C ARG A 429 -1.02 -5.82 3.69
N VAL A 430 -1.42 -6.57 4.70
CA VAL A 430 -1.32 -8.04 4.72
C VAL A 430 -2.30 -8.68 3.74
N GLY A 431 -3.42 -8.01 3.49
CA GLY A 431 -4.51 -8.46 2.63
C GLY A 431 -5.62 -9.17 3.40
N VAL A 432 -6.86 -8.73 3.20
CA VAL A 432 -8.04 -9.24 3.91
C VAL A 432 -8.21 -10.74 3.71
N LEU A 433 -8.04 -11.26 2.49
CA LEU A 433 -8.10 -12.71 2.21
C LEU A 433 -6.96 -13.48 2.87
N THR A 434 -5.75 -12.92 2.91
CA THR A 434 -4.60 -13.57 3.53
C THR A 434 -4.85 -13.80 5.03
N ILE A 435 -5.43 -12.82 5.71
CA ILE A 435 -5.79 -12.91 7.12
C ILE A 435 -6.94 -13.90 7.31
N SER A 436 -8.00 -13.78 6.51
CA SER A 436 -9.15 -14.68 6.57
C SER A 436 -8.73 -16.15 6.37
N LEU A 437 -8.02 -16.45 5.29
CA LEU A 437 -7.53 -17.80 5.00
C LEU A 437 -6.45 -18.29 5.97
N GLY A 438 -5.63 -17.37 6.49
CA GLY A 438 -4.57 -17.72 7.44
C GLY A 438 -5.07 -18.07 8.84
N PHE A 439 -6.05 -17.33 9.36
CA PHE A 439 -6.49 -17.43 10.75
C PHE A 439 -7.90 -18.02 10.91
N LEU A 440 -8.84 -17.74 9.98
CA LEU A 440 -10.22 -18.19 10.10
C LEU A 440 -10.46 -19.54 9.39
N SER A 441 -9.78 -19.83 8.30
CA SER A 441 -9.85 -21.16 7.70
C SER A 441 -8.98 -22.12 8.51
N GLY A 442 -9.58 -22.84 9.45
CA GLY A 442 -9.08 -24.17 9.77
C GLY A 442 -8.97 -24.98 8.47
N GLU A 443 -8.06 -26.01 8.38
CA GLU A 443 -7.81 -26.87 7.21
C GLU A 443 -8.87 -26.71 6.11
N GLN A 444 -8.45 -26.45 4.85
CA GLN A 444 -9.40 -26.47 3.72
C GLN A 444 -10.35 -27.64 3.96
N ALA A 445 -11.55 -27.35 4.46
CA ALA A 445 -12.56 -28.36 4.59
C ALA A 445 -12.79 -28.83 3.17
N MET A 446 -12.21 -29.97 2.79
CA MET A 446 -12.62 -30.61 1.57
C MET A 446 -14.12 -30.76 1.72
N GLU A 447 -14.88 -30.05 0.88
CA GLU A 447 -16.31 -30.27 0.79
C GLU A 447 -16.53 -31.76 0.51
N ARG A 448 -16.81 -32.53 1.56
CA ARG A 448 -17.01 -33.96 1.47
C ARG A 448 -18.31 -34.32 0.76
N PHE A 449 -19.22 -33.36 0.65
CA PHE A 449 -20.50 -33.50 -0.05
C PHE A 449 -20.99 -32.12 -0.51
N ARG A 450 -21.79 -32.10 -1.58
CA ARG A 450 -22.50 -30.92 -2.06
C ARG A 450 -23.98 -31.07 -1.75
N TYR A 451 -24.59 -30.02 -1.22
CA TYR A 451 -26.04 -29.98 -1.07
C TYR A 451 -26.74 -29.88 -2.43
N ALA A 452 -28.00 -30.33 -2.50
CA ALA A 452 -28.82 -30.15 -3.67
C ALA A 452 -28.95 -28.67 -4.04
N GLN A 453 -28.93 -28.38 -5.34
CA GLN A 453 -29.11 -27.01 -5.83
C GLN A 453 -30.54 -26.58 -5.67
N THR A 454 -30.78 -25.32 -5.29
CA THR A 454 -32.10 -24.69 -5.28
C THR A 454 -32.07 -23.42 -6.13
N ASN A 455 -33.18 -23.10 -6.75
CA ASN A 455 -33.36 -21.88 -7.52
C ASN A 455 -33.87 -20.76 -6.58
N LEU A 456 -33.15 -19.65 -6.53
CA LEU A 456 -33.57 -18.44 -5.84
C LEU A 456 -33.94 -17.40 -6.88
N LEU A 457 -35.00 -16.65 -6.60
CA LEU A 457 -35.34 -15.47 -7.37
C LEU A 457 -34.36 -14.35 -7.00
N ILE A 458 -33.50 -14.01 -7.96
CA ILE A 458 -32.56 -12.89 -7.85
C ILE A 458 -33.09 -11.81 -8.79
N GLY A 459 -33.38 -10.62 -8.25
CA GLY A 459 -34.01 -9.49 -8.95
C GLY A 459 -33.24 -8.96 -10.15
#